data_1a887f40368757796b29c7ccabd72b11
#
_entry.id   1a887f40368757796b29c7ccabd72b11
#
_cell.length_a   1.000
_cell.length_b   1.000
_cell.length_c   1.000
_cell.angle_alpha   90.00
_cell.angle_beta   90.00
_cell.angle_gamma   90.00
#
_symmetry.space_group_name_H-M   'P 1'
#
loop_
_entity.id
_entity.type
_entity.pdbx_description
1 polymer ?
#
loop_
_entity_poly.entity_id
_entity_poly.type
_entity_poly.pdbx_seq_one_letter_code
_entity_poly.pdbx_strand_id
1 'polypeptide(L)'
;MSAVAEAATTPIAKVQVGVVTRLMPRSGLTEERELGELTNAVAECIAAADYRLVIDLTHVATITSRVLETFLDLQEDLLRAGGWIKLSNANGVLHEVFRITGLSQQMAVLKGQGEEVETPETAYPFESRQRLGDILVARGLLDRERIEEALELQKSQQKQLAQIVIDKGWVSEQDVLQALSDQLSVPYVRLRAGLFDPTVVAGLSRETARRLKVLPLLNVRGEVTLATPQP
;
A
#
# COMPACT_ATOMS: atom_id res chain seq x y z
N MET A 1 -14.32 -25.90 33.90
CA MET A 1 -14.53 -24.42 33.83
C MET A 1 -13.18 -23.67 33.90
N SER A 2 -12.15 -24.09 33.17
CA SER A 2 -10.80 -23.47 33.27
C SER A 2 -10.23 -22.97 31.92
N ALA A 3 -10.86 -23.25 30.79
CA ALA A 3 -10.33 -22.88 29.47
C ALA A 3 -10.77 -21.47 28.93
N VAL A 4 -11.68 -20.80 29.66
CA VAL A 4 -12.21 -19.47 29.21
C VAL A 4 -11.41 -18.30 29.81
N ALA A 5 -10.63 -18.55 30.88
CA ALA A 5 -9.89 -17.48 31.57
C ALA A 5 -8.51 -17.20 30.97
N GLU A 6 -7.91 -18.13 30.23
CA GLU A 6 -6.57 -17.99 29.65
C GLU A 6 -6.57 -17.17 28.34
N ALA A 7 -7.71 -17.09 27.63
CA ALA A 7 -7.85 -16.34 26.39
C ALA A 7 -7.81 -14.81 26.56
N ALA A 8 -7.84 -14.30 27.80
CA ALA A 8 -7.90 -12.85 28.07
C ALA A 8 -6.52 -12.17 28.16
N THR A 9 -5.41 -12.92 28.18
CA THR A 9 -4.08 -12.37 28.49
C THR A 9 -3.10 -12.44 27.31
N THR A 10 -3.44 -13.13 26.22
CA THR A 10 -2.57 -13.22 25.04
C THR A 10 -2.80 -12.02 24.13
N PRO A 11 -1.73 -11.27 23.74
CA PRO A 11 -1.84 -10.09 22.88
C PRO A 11 -2.27 -10.44 21.46
N ILE A 12 -2.09 -11.69 21.04
CA ILE A 12 -2.64 -12.24 19.80
C ILE A 12 -3.75 -13.25 20.14
N ALA A 13 -4.99 -12.90 19.81
CA ALA A 13 -6.09 -13.85 19.95
C ALA A 13 -6.06 -14.86 18.80
N LYS A 14 -6.16 -16.15 19.13
CA LYS A 14 -6.18 -17.27 18.18
C LYS A 14 -7.57 -17.87 18.14
N VAL A 15 -8.18 -17.94 16.96
CA VAL A 15 -9.50 -18.55 16.76
C VAL A 15 -9.42 -19.49 15.56
N GLN A 16 -9.85 -20.74 15.76
CA GLN A 16 -9.94 -21.71 14.67
C GLN A 16 -11.34 -21.69 14.06
N VAL A 17 -11.41 -21.52 12.73
CA VAL A 17 -12.67 -21.56 11.96
C VAL A 17 -12.52 -22.62 10.88
N GLY A 18 -13.06 -23.81 11.15
CA GLY A 18 -12.86 -24.98 10.28
C GLY A 18 -11.38 -25.37 10.20
N VAL A 19 -10.81 -25.30 8.99
CA VAL A 19 -9.41 -25.64 8.70
C VAL A 19 -8.48 -24.42 8.65
N VAL A 20 -9.00 -23.24 9.02
CA VAL A 20 -8.26 -21.99 8.99
C VAL A 20 -8.09 -21.45 10.40
N THR A 21 -6.89 -21.09 10.76
CA THR A 21 -6.60 -20.43 12.03
C THR A 21 -6.48 -18.92 11.81
N ARG A 22 -7.32 -18.16 12.53
CA ARG A 22 -7.31 -16.70 12.51
C ARG A 22 -6.51 -16.18 13.69
N LEU A 23 -5.52 -15.36 13.42
CA LEU A 23 -4.70 -14.63 14.40
C LEU A 23 -5.14 -13.18 14.41
N MET A 24 -5.57 -12.68 15.57
CA MET A 24 -6.07 -11.31 15.73
C MET A 24 -5.19 -10.56 16.73
N PRO A 25 -4.29 -9.67 16.26
CA PRO A 25 -3.61 -8.72 17.14
C PRO A 25 -4.65 -7.85 17.87
N ARG A 26 -4.54 -7.72 19.17
CA ARG A 26 -5.47 -6.91 20.00
C ARG A 26 -5.06 -5.45 20.09
N SER A 27 -3.83 -5.15 19.72
CA SER A 27 -3.24 -3.81 19.64
C SER A 27 -2.63 -3.60 18.25
N GLY A 28 -2.02 -2.44 18.04
CA GLY A 28 -1.18 -2.20 16.87
C GLY A 28 -0.04 -3.21 16.76
N LEU A 29 0.62 -3.25 15.60
CA LEU A 29 1.81 -4.06 15.37
C LEU A 29 3.06 -3.17 15.23
N THR A 30 3.07 -2.02 15.90
CA THR A 30 4.12 -1.01 15.75
C THR A 30 5.32 -1.23 16.66
N GLU A 31 5.14 -1.97 17.76
CA GLU A 31 6.19 -2.30 18.70
C GLU A 31 6.83 -3.65 18.37
N GLU A 32 8.14 -3.75 18.58
CA GLU A 32 8.91 -4.98 18.31
C GLU A 32 8.42 -6.18 19.13
N ARG A 33 7.94 -5.92 20.34
CA ARG A 33 7.31 -6.94 21.20
C ARG A 33 6.07 -7.54 20.55
N GLU A 34 5.17 -6.71 20.01
CA GLU A 34 3.92 -7.14 19.35
C GLU A 34 4.20 -7.99 18.10
N LEU A 35 5.22 -7.59 17.33
CA LEU A 35 5.70 -8.36 16.19
C LEU A 35 6.30 -9.70 16.60
N GLY A 36 7.10 -9.72 17.67
CA GLY A 36 7.65 -10.96 18.21
C GLY A 36 6.55 -11.94 18.68
N GLU A 37 5.50 -11.42 19.30
CA GLU A 37 4.33 -12.20 19.72
C GLU A 37 3.56 -12.78 18.53
N LEU A 38 3.40 -12.01 17.44
CA LEU A 38 2.80 -12.50 16.20
C LEU A 38 3.66 -13.58 15.55
N THR A 39 4.97 -13.38 15.48
CA THR A 39 5.91 -14.35 14.91
C THR A 39 5.88 -15.66 15.71
N ASN A 40 5.87 -15.58 17.03
CA ASN A 40 5.76 -16.76 17.90
C ASN A 40 4.42 -17.49 17.69
N ALA A 41 3.30 -16.75 17.60
CA ALA A 41 1.98 -17.35 17.36
C ALA A 41 1.91 -18.10 16.01
N VAL A 42 2.55 -17.56 14.96
CA VAL A 42 2.67 -18.26 13.67
C VAL A 42 3.58 -19.49 13.77
N ALA A 43 4.72 -19.39 14.47
CA ALA A 43 5.61 -20.53 14.67
C ALA A 43 4.92 -21.67 15.45
N GLU A 44 4.10 -21.34 16.46
CA GLU A 44 3.28 -22.32 17.17
C GLU A 44 2.26 -23.00 16.26
N CYS A 45 1.62 -22.25 15.35
CA CYS A 45 0.72 -22.82 14.36
C CYS A 45 1.45 -23.79 13.42
N ILE A 46 2.62 -23.41 12.91
CA ILE A 46 3.45 -24.29 12.07
C ILE A 46 3.82 -25.57 12.83
N ALA A 47 4.24 -25.46 14.10
CA ALA A 47 4.57 -26.61 14.95
C ALA A 47 3.38 -27.54 15.22
N ALA A 48 2.15 -26.98 15.25
CA ALA A 48 0.89 -27.71 15.40
C ALA A 48 0.33 -28.25 14.07
N ALA A 49 1.05 -28.11 12.96
CA ALA A 49 0.62 -28.42 11.59
C ALA A 49 -0.61 -27.64 11.11
N ASP A 50 -0.84 -26.44 11.67
CA ASP A 50 -1.86 -25.48 11.26
C ASP A 50 -1.24 -24.54 10.18
N TYR A 51 -1.33 -24.92 8.91
CA TYR A 51 -0.66 -24.23 7.81
C TYR A 51 -1.55 -23.23 7.05
N ARG A 52 -2.78 -22.99 7.49
CA ARG A 52 -3.73 -22.10 6.84
C ARG A 52 -4.09 -20.95 7.76
N LEU A 53 -3.40 -19.84 7.60
CA LEU A 53 -3.49 -18.73 8.55
C LEU A 53 -4.12 -17.49 7.92
N VAL A 54 -4.88 -16.77 8.73
CA VAL A 54 -5.38 -15.43 8.41
C VAL A 54 -4.98 -14.48 9.54
N ILE A 55 -4.28 -13.39 9.22
CA ILE A 55 -4.03 -12.30 10.17
C ILE A 55 -5.15 -11.29 10.01
N ASP A 56 -5.88 -11.06 11.08
CA ASP A 56 -6.98 -10.10 11.13
C ASP A 56 -6.46 -8.73 11.59
N LEU A 57 -6.53 -7.73 10.72
CA LEU A 57 -5.98 -6.39 10.94
C LEU A 57 -7.02 -5.39 11.50
N THR A 58 -8.17 -5.86 12.01
CA THR A 58 -9.24 -4.99 12.52
C THR A 58 -8.74 -3.95 13.53
N HIS A 59 -7.80 -4.31 14.39
CA HIS A 59 -7.25 -3.44 15.44
C HIS A 59 -5.91 -2.79 15.05
N VAL A 60 -5.44 -3.00 13.82
CA VAL A 60 -4.19 -2.42 13.31
C VAL A 60 -4.51 -1.15 12.54
N ALA A 61 -4.23 0.00 13.13
CA ALA A 61 -4.54 1.29 12.52
C ALA A 61 -3.51 1.68 11.43
N THR A 62 -2.24 1.45 11.70
CA THR A 62 -1.09 1.80 10.85
C THR A 62 -0.01 0.72 10.97
N ILE A 63 0.87 0.66 9.99
CA ILE A 63 2.01 -0.27 9.97
C ILE A 63 3.28 0.45 9.57
N THR A 64 4.41 -0.09 10.04
CA THR A 64 5.77 0.36 9.71
C THR A 64 6.38 -0.55 8.65
N SER A 65 7.52 -0.14 8.12
CA SER A 65 8.33 -0.97 7.20
C SER A 65 8.63 -2.34 7.80
N ARG A 66 8.95 -2.37 9.08
CA ARG A 66 9.24 -3.62 9.81
C ARG A 66 8.07 -4.60 9.86
N VAL A 67 6.86 -4.09 10.00
CA VAL A 67 5.63 -4.93 9.97
C VAL A 67 5.45 -5.57 8.60
N LEU A 68 5.69 -4.80 7.51
CA LEU A 68 5.60 -5.31 6.15
C LEU A 68 6.63 -6.42 5.90
N GLU A 69 7.87 -6.21 6.33
CA GLU A 69 8.92 -7.22 6.25
C GLU A 69 8.53 -8.49 7.01
N THR A 70 8.02 -8.32 8.23
CA THR A 70 7.56 -9.46 9.04
C THR A 70 6.46 -10.25 8.33
N PHE A 71 5.48 -9.59 7.71
CA PHE A 71 4.43 -10.29 6.97
C PHE A 71 4.99 -11.11 5.80
N LEU A 72 5.97 -10.56 5.07
CA LEU A 72 6.63 -11.26 3.98
C LEU A 72 7.44 -12.47 4.48
N ASP A 73 8.16 -12.31 5.59
CA ASP A 73 8.94 -13.40 6.19
C ASP A 73 8.02 -14.53 6.67
N LEU A 74 6.91 -14.20 7.35
CA LEU A 74 5.92 -15.17 7.80
C LEU A 74 5.24 -15.90 6.63
N GLN A 75 5.01 -15.20 5.52
CA GLN A 75 4.47 -15.82 4.30
C GLN A 75 5.46 -16.81 3.72
N GLU A 76 6.75 -16.45 3.62
CA GLU A 76 7.77 -17.36 3.13
C GLU A 76 7.91 -18.62 4.00
N ASP A 77 7.87 -18.46 5.32
CA ASP A 77 7.96 -19.58 6.25
C ASP A 77 6.77 -20.53 6.10
N LEU A 78 5.56 -20.01 5.97
CA LEU A 78 4.37 -20.82 5.73
C LEU A 78 4.36 -21.49 4.37
N LEU A 79 4.81 -20.80 3.32
CA LEU A 79 4.95 -21.41 1.99
C LEU A 79 5.96 -22.56 1.99
N ARG A 80 7.09 -22.44 2.71
CA ARG A 80 8.06 -23.53 2.90
C ARG A 80 7.45 -24.72 3.66
N ALA A 81 6.53 -24.45 4.59
CA ALA A 81 5.78 -25.50 5.30
C ALA A 81 4.62 -26.10 4.50
N GLY A 82 4.38 -25.63 3.26
CA GLY A 82 3.28 -26.09 2.40
C GLY A 82 1.93 -25.44 2.70
N GLY A 83 1.92 -24.33 3.42
CA GLY A 83 0.74 -23.58 3.80
C GLY A 83 0.61 -22.23 3.12
N TRP A 84 -0.23 -21.38 3.68
CA TRP A 84 -0.43 -20.01 3.24
C TRP A 84 -0.86 -19.12 4.39
N ILE A 85 -0.55 -17.81 4.25
CA ILE A 85 -1.04 -16.75 5.13
C ILE A 85 -1.74 -15.68 4.29
N LYS A 86 -2.87 -15.18 4.77
CA LYS A 86 -3.63 -14.09 4.15
C LYS A 86 -3.89 -13.00 5.19
N LEU A 87 -4.06 -11.76 4.73
CA LEU A 87 -4.45 -10.64 5.57
C LEU A 87 -5.95 -10.40 5.43
N SER A 88 -6.62 -9.96 6.49
CA SER A 88 -8.05 -9.60 6.44
C SER A 88 -8.34 -8.33 7.22
N ASN A 89 -9.48 -7.68 6.91
CA ASN A 89 -9.97 -6.50 7.61
C ASN A 89 -8.98 -5.31 7.64
N ALA A 90 -8.15 -5.18 6.60
CA ALA A 90 -7.30 -4.02 6.44
C ALA A 90 -8.16 -2.76 6.26
N ASN A 91 -7.84 -1.68 6.97
CA ASN A 91 -8.47 -0.37 6.77
C ASN A 91 -7.95 0.31 5.49
N GLY A 92 -8.55 1.43 5.08
CA GLY A 92 -8.19 2.13 3.85
C GLY A 92 -6.75 2.66 3.81
N VAL A 93 -6.11 2.92 4.97
CA VAL A 93 -4.69 3.31 5.03
C VAL A 93 -3.81 2.11 4.74
N LEU A 94 -4.11 0.96 5.35
CA LEU A 94 -3.36 -0.28 5.13
C LEU A 94 -3.47 -0.77 3.68
N HIS A 95 -4.67 -0.71 3.09
CA HIS A 95 -4.85 -1.03 1.67
C HIS A 95 -3.98 -0.14 0.77
N GLU A 96 -3.90 1.15 1.07
CA GLU A 96 -3.07 2.08 0.31
C GLU A 96 -1.57 1.78 0.50
N VAL A 97 -1.13 1.48 1.73
CA VAL A 97 0.24 1.03 2.01
C VAL A 97 0.58 -0.23 1.23
N PHE A 98 -0.28 -1.25 1.26
CA PHE A 98 -0.06 -2.50 0.53
C PHE A 98 0.02 -2.30 -0.99
N ARG A 99 -0.75 -1.36 -1.52
CA ARG A 99 -0.72 -1.00 -2.94
C ARG A 99 0.57 -0.32 -3.35
N ILE A 100 1.02 0.70 -2.59
CA ILE A 100 2.23 1.47 -2.94
C ILE A 100 3.53 0.71 -2.72
N THR A 101 3.52 -0.29 -1.82
CA THR A 101 4.68 -1.18 -1.57
C THR A 101 4.66 -2.45 -2.41
N GLY A 102 3.60 -2.67 -3.19
CA GLY A 102 3.44 -3.91 -3.96
C GLY A 102 3.13 -5.15 -3.12
N LEU A 103 2.90 -5.02 -1.80
CA LEU A 103 2.58 -6.16 -0.93
C LEU A 103 1.31 -6.89 -1.40
N SER A 104 0.31 -6.16 -1.90
CA SER A 104 -0.93 -6.74 -2.43
C SER A 104 -0.73 -7.66 -3.64
N GLN A 105 0.41 -7.60 -4.32
CA GLN A 105 0.78 -8.51 -5.40
C GLN A 105 1.45 -9.79 -4.88
N GLN A 106 2.02 -9.73 -3.69
CA GLN A 106 2.76 -10.83 -3.07
C GLN A 106 1.92 -11.61 -2.06
N MET A 107 0.97 -10.94 -1.40
CA MET A 107 0.15 -11.50 -0.33
C MET A 107 -1.33 -11.19 -0.54
N ALA A 108 -2.19 -12.20 -0.41
CA ALA A 108 -3.63 -12.02 -0.54
C ALA A 108 -4.21 -11.22 0.64
N VAL A 109 -4.98 -10.18 0.32
CA VAL A 109 -5.71 -9.35 1.29
C VAL A 109 -7.20 -9.59 1.10
N LEU A 110 -7.88 -10.15 2.12
CA LEU A 110 -9.30 -10.46 2.09
C LEU A 110 -10.14 -9.24 2.48
N LYS A 111 -11.23 -8.99 1.78
CA LYS A 111 -12.32 -8.14 2.29
C LYS A 111 -13.01 -8.86 3.46
N GLY A 112 -13.61 -8.09 4.36
CA GLY A 112 -14.36 -8.66 5.50
C GLY A 112 -15.28 -9.79 5.04
N GLN A 113 -15.33 -10.88 5.82
CA GLN A 113 -16.06 -12.13 5.55
C GLN A 113 -15.46 -13.08 4.50
N GLY A 114 -14.18 -12.95 4.11
CA GLY A 114 -13.47 -13.98 3.34
C GLY A 114 -13.56 -13.85 1.82
N GLU A 115 -14.20 -12.80 1.31
CA GLU A 115 -14.06 -12.45 -0.10
C GLU A 115 -12.64 -11.89 -0.36
N GLU A 116 -11.93 -12.47 -1.33
CA GLU A 116 -10.67 -11.91 -1.78
C GLU A 116 -10.94 -10.50 -2.33
N VAL A 117 -10.13 -9.54 -1.91
CA VAL A 117 -10.07 -8.28 -2.65
C VAL A 117 -9.50 -8.67 -4.01
N GLU A 118 -10.35 -8.63 -5.04
CA GLU A 118 -9.78 -8.45 -6.37
C GLU A 118 -8.88 -7.21 -6.24
N THR A 119 -7.59 -7.43 -6.13
CA THR A 119 -6.65 -6.36 -6.48
C THR A 119 -7.12 -5.92 -7.85
N PRO A 120 -7.54 -4.67 -8.04
CA PRO A 120 -7.74 -4.22 -9.39
C PRO A 120 -6.46 -4.63 -10.10
N GLU A 121 -6.60 -5.39 -11.16
CA GLU A 121 -5.55 -5.80 -12.05
C GLU A 121 -5.00 -4.54 -12.73
N THR A 122 -4.42 -3.68 -11.92
CA THR A 122 -3.46 -2.67 -12.34
C THR A 122 -2.10 -3.38 -12.43
N ALA A 123 -2.07 -4.53 -13.11
CA ALA A 123 -1.01 -4.77 -14.02
C ALA A 123 -1.09 -3.58 -14.99
N TYR A 124 -0.36 -2.52 -14.69
CA TYR A 124 -0.12 -1.45 -15.66
C TYR A 124 0.53 -2.15 -16.87
N PRO A 125 -0.23 -2.39 -17.96
CA PRO A 125 0.38 -3.00 -19.13
C PRO A 125 1.44 -2.01 -19.58
N PHE A 126 2.68 -2.43 -19.60
CA PHE A 126 3.84 -1.65 -20.07
C PHE A 126 3.72 -1.30 -21.56
N GLU A 127 2.56 -1.49 -22.17
CA GLU A 127 2.25 -1.30 -23.58
C GLU A 127 1.31 -0.13 -23.81
N SER A 128 1.79 1.01 -23.67
CA SER A 128 1.62 2.21 -24.49
C SER A 128 1.94 3.43 -23.65
N ARG A 129 2.99 4.13 -24.00
CA ARG A 129 3.27 5.48 -23.53
C ARG A 129 2.20 6.44 -24.09
N GLN A 130 0.97 6.31 -23.58
CA GLN A 130 -0.06 7.28 -23.90
C GLN A 130 0.39 8.64 -23.39
N ARG A 131 0.24 9.67 -24.21
CA ARG A 131 0.58 11.02 -23.79
C ARG A 131 -0.47 11.52 -22.80
N LEU A 132 -0.07 12.37 -21.87
CA LEU A 132 -0.98 12.95 -20.88
C LEU A 132 -2.25 13.53 -21.53
N GLY A 133 -2.10 14.23 -22.65
CA GLY A 133 -3.23 14.78 -23.41
C GLY A 133 -4.24 13.71 -23.85
N ASP A 134 -3.75 12.58 -24.36
CA ASP A 134 -4.62 11.49 -24.82
C ASP A 134 -5.39 10.86 -23.64
N ILE A 135 -4.75 10.73 -22.48
CA ILE A 135 -5.39 10.22 -21.24
C ILE A 135 -6.47 11.19 -20.76
N LEU A 136 -6.20 12.50 -20.75
CA LEU A 136 -7.17 13.51 -20.35
C LEU A 136 -8.41 13.53 -21.25
N VAL A 137 -8.21 13.36 -22.56
CA VAL A 137 -9.32 13.23 -23.53
C VAL A 137 -10.09 11.92 -23.33
N ALA A 138 -9.39 10.80 -23.20
CA ALA A 138 -10.02 9.49 -23.00
C ALA A 138 -10.86 9.44 -21.72
N ARG A 139 -10.46 10.15 -20.66
CA ARG A 139 -11.22 10.33 -19.42
C ARG A 139 -12.35 11.37 -19.51
N GLY A 140 -12.50 12.05 -20.63
CA GLY A 140 -13.51 13.10 -20.82
C GLY A 140 -13.25 14.36 -19.98
N LEU A 141 -12.01 14.56 -19.50
CA LEU A 141 -11.61 15.73 -18.70
C LEU A 141 -11.32 16.96 -19.57
N LEU A 142 -10.88 16.74 -20.80
CA LEU A 142 -10.64 17.77 -21.81
C LEU A 142 -11.11 17.30 -23.19
N ASP A 143 -11.51 18.24 -24.02
CA ASP A 143 -11.69 18.04 -25.47
C ASP A 143 -10.37 18.22 -26.22
N ARG A 144 -10.36 17.80 -27.50
CA ARG A 144 -9.16 17.89 -28.35
C ARG A 144 -8.77 19.34 -28.64
N GLU A 145 -9.75 20.23 -28.76
CA GLU A 145 -9.51 21.65 -29.05
C GLU A 145 -8.70 22.31 -27.93
N ARG A 146 -9.06 22.03 -26.68
CA ARG A 146 -8.32 22.53 -25.51
C ARG A 146 -6.92 21.93 -25.38
N ILE A 147 -6.74 20.66 -25.78
CA ILE A 147 -5.39 20.07 -25.83
C ILE A 147 -4.52 20.77 -26.86
N GLU A 148 -5.05 21.07 -28.06
CA GLU A 148 -4.32 21.80 -29.10
C GLU A 148 -3.95 23.20 -28.61
N GLU A 149 -4.89 23.94 -28.00
CA GLU A 149 -4.61 25.24 -27.38
C GLU A 149 -3.52 25.16 -26.32
N ALA A 150 -3.58 24.11 -25.42
CA ALA A 150 -2.56 23.90 -24.39
C ALA A 150 -1.17 23.61 -25.01
N LEU A 151 -1.10 22.84 -26.08
CA LEU A 151 0.15 22.55 -26.79
C LEU A 151 0.77 23.78 -27.45
N GLU A 152 -0.06 24.71 -27.99
CA GLU A 152 0.41 25.99 -28.48
C GLU A 152 0.95 26.89 -27.35
N LEU A 153 0.24 26.95 -26.24
CA LEU A 153 0.70 27.65 -25.03
C LEU A 153 1.99 27.06 -24.49
N GLN A 154 2.17 25.74 -24.54
CA GLN A 154 3.39 25.06 -24.14
C GLN A 154 4.61 25.54 -24.93
N LYS A 155 4.46 25.70 -26.25
CA LYS A 155 5.53 26.21 -27.13
C LYS A 155 5.92 27.64 -26.79
N SER A 156 4.92 28.48 -26.43
CA SER A 156 5.14 29.91 -26.15
C SER A 156 5.62 30.19 -24.73
N GLN A 157 5.17 29.39 -23.72
CA GLN A 157 5.42 29.66 -22.31
C GLN A 157 6.51 28.78 -21.68
N GLN A 158 7.01 27.79 -22.41
CA GLN A 158 7.99 26.79 -21.90
C GLN A 158 7.53 26.08 -20.62
N LYS A 159 6.21 25.96 -20.41
CA LYS A 159 5.61 25.22 -19.29
C LYS A 159 5.25 23.80 -19.70
N GLN A 160 5.13 22.90 -18.74
CA GLN A 160 4.61 21.55 -18.98
C GLN A 160 3.10 21.60 -19.24
N LEU A 161 2.58 20.68 -20.09
CA LEU A 161 1.15 20.57 -20.41
C LEU A 161 0.28 20.49 -19.15
N ALA A 162 0.71 19.65 -18.18
CA ALA A 162 0.05 19.51 -16.90
C ALA A 162 -0.15 20.85 -16.16
N GLN A 163 0.90 21.67 -16.12
CA GLN A 163 0.85 22.97 -15.45
C GLN A 163 -0.08 23.96 -16.18
N ILE A 164 -0.09 23.93 -17.51
CA ILE A 164 -0.94 24.83 -18.31
C ILE A 164 -2.42 24.53 -18.06
N VAL A 165 -2.82 23.27 -18.12
CA VAL A 165 -4.23 22.88 -17.92
C VAL A 165 -4.73 23.16 -16.51
N ILE A 166 -3.85 23.08 -15.50
CA ILE A 166 -4.13 23.46 -14.11
C ILE A 166 -4.23 24.99 -13.98
N ASP A 167 -3.24 25.75 -14.48
CA ASP A 167 -3.20 27.21 -14.40
C ASP A 167 -4.42 27.85 -15.09
N LYS A 168 -4.91 27.24 -16.17
CA LYS A 168 -6.13 27.66 -16.88
C LYS A 168 -7.42 27.24 -16.17
N GLY A 169 -7.34 26.41 -15.13
CA GLY A 169 -8.50 25.89 -14.42
C GLY A 169 -9.37 24.94 -15.27
N TRP A 170 -8.81 24.36 -16.33
CA TRP A 170 -9.55 23.43 -17.18
C TRP A 170 -9.69 22.04 -16.58
N VAL A 171 -8.67 21.61 -15.82
CA VAL A 171 -8.64 20.33 -15.11
C VAL A 171 -8.15 20.56 -13.68
N SER A 172 -8.68 19.82 -12.73
CA SER A 172 -8.19 19.90 -11.36
C SER A 172 -6.78 19.29 -11.23
N GLU A 173 -5.97 19.80 -10.31
CA GLU A 173 -4.65 19.22 -10.00
C GLU A 173 -4.74 17.73 -9.67
N GLN A 174 -5.78 17.33 -8.96
CA GLN A 174 -6.00 15.93 -8.59
C GLN A 174 -6.21 15.04 -9.82
N ASP A 175 -7.03 15.47 -10.79
CA ASP A 175 -7.31 14.70 -12.00
C ASP A 175 -6.06 14.61 -12.89
N VAL A 176 -5.26 15.68 -12.96
CA VAL A 176 -3.99 15.68 -13.70
C VAL A 176 -3.00 14.71 -13.05
N LEU A 177 -2.85 14.72 -11.71
CA LEU A 177 -1.98 13.80 -11.00
C LEU A 177 -2.43 12.34 -11.16
N GLN A 178 -3.74 12.10 -11.18
CA GLN A 178 -4.28 10.77 -11.46
C GLN A 178 -3.99 10.31 -12.89
N ALA A 179 -4.08 11.21 -13.88
CA ALA A 179 -3.74 10.91 -15.28
C ALA A 179 -2.23 10.67 -15.46
N LEU A 180 -1.38 11.41 -14.74
CA LEU A 180 0.07 11.16 -14.68
C LEU A 180 0.40 9.82 -14.02
N SER A 181 -0.33 9.45 -12.97
CA SER A 181 -0.22 8.13 -12.33
C SER A 181 -0.43 7.00 -13.33
N ASP A 182 -1.46 7.10 -14.18
CA ASP A 182 -1.72 6.10 -15.22
C ASP A 182 -0.63 6.12 -16.30
N GLN A 183 -0.21 7.30 -16.73
CA GLN A 183 0.83 7.46 -17.76
C GLN A 183 2.16 6.83 -17.34
N LEU A 184 2.52 7.01 -16.07
CA LEU A 184 3.82 6.59 -15.51
C LEU A 184 3.76 5.22 -14.85
N SER A 185 2.57 4.64 -14.76
CA SER A 185 2.35 3.38 -14.03
C SER A 185 2.85 3.43 -12.58
N VAL A 186 2.70 4.58 -11.93
CA VAL A 186 3.04 4.78 -10.52
C VAL A 186 1.81 5.17 -9.71
N PRO A 187 1.62 4.62 -8.50
CA PRO A 187 0.44 4.91 -7.69
C PRO A 187 0.34 6.40 -7.31
N TYR A 188 -0.81 7.04 -7.55
CA TYR A 188 -1.12 8.32 -6.97
C TYR A 188 -1.54 8.14 -5.51
N VAL A 189 -0.99 8.95 -4.60
CA VAL A 189 -1.34 8.95 -3.17
C VAL A 189 -1.59 10.35 -2.64
N ARG A 190 -2.55 10.47 -1.73
CA ARG A 190 -2.73 11.67 -0.92
C ARG A 190 -2.04 11.46 0.41
N LEU A 191 -0.96 12.21 0.66
CA LEU A 191 -0.19 12.06 1.89
C LEU A 191 -1.07 12.34 3.12
N ARG A 192 -1.08 11.39 4.05
CA ARG A 192 -1.78 11.46 5.33
C ARG A 192 -1.05 10.64 6.38
N ALA A 193 -1.40 10.83 7.64
CA ALA A 193 -0.85 10.02 8.72
C ALA A 193 -1.07 8.52 8.47
N GLY A 194 -0.07 7.71 8.77
CA GLY A 194 -0.08 6.26 8.58
C GLY A 194 0.40 5.74 7.22
N LEU A 195 0.63 6.62 6.22
CA LEU A 195 1.19 6.23 4.92
C LEU A 195 2.73 6.23 4.91
N PHE A 196 3.37 6.62 5.97
CA PHE A 196 4.82 6.70 6.05
C PHE A 196 5.33 6.17 7.39
N ASP A 197 6.52 5.64 7.34
CA ASP A 197 7.28 5.20 8.51
C ASP A 197 8.14 6.38 9.01
N PRO A 198 7.93 6.89 10.24
CA PRO A 198 8.70 8.01 10.76
C PRO A 198 10.20 7.75 10.80
N THR A 199 10.63 6.50 10.98
CA THR A 199 12.05 6.14 11.02
C THR A 199 12.69 6.26 9.64
N VAL A 200 11.98 5.90 8.59
CA VAL A 200 12.41 6.02 7.19
C VAL A 200 12.46 7.49 6.78
N VAL A 201 11.43 8.27 7.16
CA VAL A 201 11.42 9.73 6.92
C VAL A 201 12.58 10.42 7.60
N ALA A 202 12.90 10.05 8.84
CA ALA A 202 14.03 10.62 9.60
C ALA A 202 15.40 10.32 8.99
N GLY A 203 15.51 9.27 8.17
CA GLY A 203 16.74 8.90 7.46
C GLY A 203 17.14 9.86 6.33
N LEU A 204 16.22 10.72 5.85
CA LEU A 204 16.51 11.70 4.80
C LEU A 204 16.55 13.11 5.40
N SER A 205 17.66 13.85 5.16
CA SER A 205 17.76 15.22 5.63
C SER A 205 16.68 16.11 5.00
N ARG A 206 16.15 17.06 5.79
CA ARG A 206 15.13 18.00 5.33
C ARG A 206 15.57 18.83 4.13
N GLU A 207 16.86 19.17 4.07
CA GLU A 207 17.46 19.91 2.96
C GLU A 207 17.43 19.07 1.68
N THR A 208 17.87 17.82 1.75
CA THR A 208 17.88 16.88 0.61
C THR A 208 16.43 16.60 0.14
N ALA A 209 15.51 16.33 1.06
CA ALA A 209 14.11 16.11 0.74
C ALA A 209 13.49 17.29 -0.04
N ARG A 210 13.76 18.52 0.40
CA ARG A 210 13.28 19.75 -0.26
C ARG A 210 13.95 19.98 -1.62
N ARG A 211 15.25 19.77 -1.71
CA ARG A 211 16.01 19.93 -2.97
C ARG A 211 15.54 18.95 -4.04
N LEU A 212 15.33 17.71 -3.66
CA LEU A 212 14.90 16.65 -4.57
C LEU A 212 13.37 16.58 -4.72
N LYS A 213 12.61 17.29 -3.88
CA LYS A 213 11.15 17.24 -3.80
C LYS A 213 10.63 15.81 -3.62
N VAL A 214 11.25 15.05 -2.71
CA VAL A 214 10.85 13.67 -2.41
C VAL A 214 10.59 13.50 -0.92
N LEU A 215 9.69 12.59 -0.60
CA LEU A 215 9.44 12.11 0.77
C LEU A 215 9.55 10.58 0.78
N PRO A 216 10.51 10.01 1.54
CA PRO A 216 10.54 8.57 1.71
C PRO A 216 9.36 8.15 2.59
N LEU A 217 8.61 7.14 2.15
CA LEU A 217 7.43 6.65 2.84
C LEU A 217 7.74 5.40 3.66
N LEU A 218 8.26 4.39 3.02
CA LEU A 218 8.51 3.06 3.57
C LEU A 218 9.80 2.49 2.98
N ASN A 219 10.42 1.57 3.72
CA ASN A 219 11.59 0.82 3.26
C ASN A 219 11.35 -0.66 3.56
N VAL A 220 11.11 -1.45 2.53
CA VAL A 220 10.84 -2.88 2.65
C VAL A 220 11.96 -3.64 1.97
N ARG A 221 12.71 -4.43 2.74
CA ARG A 221 13.85 -5.24 2.25
C ARG A 221 14.88 -4.42 1.44
N GLY A 222 15.10 -3.16 1.83
CA GLY A 222 16.04 -2.26 1.16
C GLY A 222 15.45 -1.48 -0.02
N GLU A 223 14.22 -1.77 -0.42
CA GLU A 223 13.49 -0.99 -1.42
C GLU A 223 12.74 0.17 -0.76
N VAL A 224 13.12 1.39 -1.09
CA VAL A 224 12.52 2.60 -0.52
C VAL A 224 11.42 3.11 -1.43
N THR A 225 10.18 3.14 -0.92
CA THR A 225 9.06 3.80 -1.60
C THR A 225 9.15 5.30 -1.38
N LEU A 226 9.23 6.08 -2.46
CA LEU A 226 9.31 7.54 -2.44
C LEU A 226 8.03 8.16 -2.98
N ALA A 227 7.55 9.22 -2.32
CA ALA A 227 6.53 10.10 -2.88
C ALA A 227 7.19 11.34 -3.49
N THR A 228 6.74 11.76 -4.68
CA THR A 228 7.20 12.97 -5.36
C THR A 228 6.02 13.64 -6.07
N PRO A 229 5.98 15.00 -6.14
CA PRO A 229 5.00 15.71 -6.96
C PRO A 229 5.41 15.77 -8.45
N GLN A 230 6.60 15.29 -8.79
CA GLN A 230 7.19 15.34 -10.13
C GLN A 230 7.85 13.98 -10.42
N PRO A 231 7.06 12.94 -10.71
CA PRO A 231 7.55 11.60 -11.01
C PRO A 231 8.26 11.52 -12.36
#